data_f2bfec64c77b1796a19cb3013d939000
#
_entry.id   f2bfec64c77b1796a19cb3013d939000
#
_cell.length_a   1.000
_cell.length_b   1.000
_cell.length_c   1.000
_cell.angle_alpha   90.00
_cell.angle_beta   90.00
_cell.angle_gamma   90.00
#
_symmetry.space_group_name_H-M   'P 1'
#
loop_
_entity.id
_entity.type
_entity.pdbx_description
1 polymer ?
#
loop_
_entity_poly.entity_id
_entity_poly.type
_entity_poly.pdbx_seq_one_letter_code
_entity_poly.pdbx_strand_id
1 'polypeptide(L)'
;MEDFGKIRRAELEVKPMMLFIGDNNSGKSYLMSLIWGLSCNSRKTLIRLTPEIMGTEVYQECESYIWEKITSTENTERLEGIWFDKFLALLNVCAANNKNAFVSDIFNKKMQIGKLELQIAQNQRIDISVEDIVYAHKNRQETKQYEKVMWVNLAGGGGVGMFIDEELLKDRGKYVETVLEALLECWRGFFAGENNVIFLPSSRTGFVLSKNMLTNQVYENSFNMFSNDVPEIPSYFTKPVISFLKLLNNIGEK
;
A
#
# COMPACT_ATOMS: atom_id res chain seq x y z
N MET A 1 12.74 11.85 -1.74
CA MET A 1 12.74 11.32 -3.11
C MET A 1 13.60 12.15 -4.03
N GLU A 2 14.15 11.54 -5.10
CA GLU A 2 15.01 12.21 -6.07
C GLU A 2 14.67 11.74 -7.49
N ASP A 3 14.92 12.62 -8.48
CA ASP A 3 14.79 12.38 -9.91
C ASP A 3 13.44 11.77 -10.33
N PHE A 4 12.35 12.46 -10.01
CA PHE A 4 11.00 12.04 -10.36
C PHE A 4 10.30 13.08 -11.26
N GLY A 5 10.21 12.79 -12.54
CA GLY A 5 9.71 13.72 -13.55
C GLY A 5 10.59 14.98 -13.64
N LYS A 6 10.02 16.15 -13.29
CA LYS A 6 10.78 17.42 -13.20
C LYS A 6 11.35 17.71 -11.81
N ILE A 7 11.07 16.86 -10.85
CA ILE A 7 11.49 17.04 -9.47
C ILE A 7 12.87 16.43 -9.32
N ARG A 8 13.89 17.25 -9.11
CA ARG A 8 15.26 16.77 -8.86
C ARG A 8 15.39 16.17 -7.46
N ARG A 9 14.86 16.87 -6.45
CA ARG A 9 14.84 16.41 -5.06
C ARG A 9 13.68 17.04 -4.33
N ALA A 10 12.98 16.24 -3.51
CA ALA A 10 11.99 16.74 -2.57
C ALA A 10 12.01 15.90 -1.30
N GLU A 11 11.84 16.57 -0.19
CA GLU A 11 11.58 16.01 1.12
C GLU A 11 10.25 16.56 1.60
N LEU A 12 9.33 15.69 1.98
CA LEU A 12 7.97 16.06 2.32
C LEU A 12 7.59 15.43 3.65
N GLU A 13 7.19 16.24 4.58
CA GLU A 13 6.47 15.81 5.76
C GLU A 13 4.98 15.78 5.43
N VAL A 14 4.39 14.58 5.45
CA VAL A 14 2.95 14.43 5.15
C VAL A 14 2.15 14.83 6.38
N LYS A 15 1.22 15.78 6.18
CA LYS A 15 0.35 16.35 7.22
C LYS A 15 -1.12 16.22 6.83
N PRO A 16 -2.07 16.33 7.79
CA PRO A 16 -3.51 16.26 7.52
C PRO A 16 -3.99 17.24 6.44
N MET A 17 -3.31 18.37 6.32
CA MET A 17 -3.56 19.36 5.27
C MET A 17 -2.26 19.80 4.64
N MET A 18 -2.17 19.68 3.31
CA MET A 18 -1.01 20.11 2.53
C MET A 18 -1.47 20.93 1.33
N LEU A 19 -0.77 22.05 1.07
CA LEU A 19 -1.03 22.90 -0.09
C LEU A 19 0.23 23.00 -0.95
N PHE A 20 0.15 22.51 -2.19
CA PHE A 20 1.23 22.62 -3.17
C PHE A 20 1.02 23.83 -4.08
N ILE A 21 1.90 24.81 -3.96
CA ILE A 21 1.89 26.03 -4.77
C ILE A 21 3.11 26.02 -5.69
N GLY A 22 2.97 26.57 -6.87
CA GLY A 22 4.05 26.70 -7.85
C GLY A 22 3.53 26.78 -9.27
N ASP A 23 4.42 27.05 -10.21
CA ASP A 23 4.12 27.24 -11.63
C ASP A 23 3.48 26.00 -12.27
N ASN A 24 2.81 26.22 -13.39
CA ASN A 24 2.31 25.11 -14.19
C ASN A 24 3.48 24.20 -14.61
N ASN A 25 3.22 22.89 -14.58
CA ASN A 25 4.21 21.89 -14.94
C ASN A 25 5.44 21.81 -14.01
N SER A 26 5.32 22.28 -12.74
CA SER A 26 6.40 22.18 -11.73
C SER A 26 6.48 20.84 -11.01
N GLY A 27 5.64 19.87 -11.35
CA GLY A 27 5.63 18.53 -10.74
C GLY A 27 4.62 18.32 -9.62
N LYS A 28 3.76 19.30 -9.26
CA LYS A 28 2.76 19.18 -8.20
C LYS A 28 1.85 17.95 -8.35
N SER A 29 1.33 17.72 -9.54
CA SER A 29 0.47 16.55 -9.83
C SER A 29 1.22 15.23 -9.69
N TYR A 30 2.51 15.20 -9.98
CA TYR A 30 3.36 14.02 -9.76
C TYR A 30 3.48 13.71 -8.27
N LEU A 31 3.73 14.74 -7.43
CA LEU A 31 3.78 14.59 -5.98
C LEU A 31 2.46 14.10 -5.41
N MET A 32 1.35 14.73 -5.81
CA MET A 32 0.02 14.35 -5.35
C MET A 32 -0.33 12.91 -5.76
N SER A 33 0.02 12.50 -6.97
CA SER A 33 -0.21 11.12 -7.44
C SER A 33 0.65 10.12 -6.65
N LEU A 34 1.89 10.48 -6.29
CA LEU A 34 2.76 9.64 -5.48
C LEU A 34 2.18 9.45 -4.06
N ILE A 35 1.75 10.52 -3.41
CA ILE A 35 1.09 10.50 -2.09
C ILE A 35 -0.18 9.65 -2.16
N TRP A 36 -0.99 9.83 -3.21
CA TRP A 36 -2.17 9.00 -3.44
C TRP A 36 -1.81 7.51 -3.58
N GLY A 37 -0.77 7.18 -4.36
CA GLY A 37 -0.32 5.80 -4.55
C GLY A 37 0.13 5.13 -3.26
N LEU A 38 0.84 5.86 -2.39
CA LEU A 38 1.22 5.38 -1.05
C LEU A 38 0.01 5.17 -0.13
N SER A 39 -1.10 5.87 -0.38
CA SER A 39 -2.33 5.78 0.41
C SER A 39 -3.35 4.78 -0.16
N CYS A 40 -3.09 4.16 -1.30
CA CYS A 40 -4.00 3.24 -2.00
C CYS A 40 -3.37 1.86 -2.21
N ASN A 41 -4.09 0.97 -2.89
CA ASN A 41 -3.64 -0.40 -3.16
C ASN A 41 -2.33 -0.49 -3.95
N SER A 42 -1.92 0.56 -4.67
CA SER A 42 -0.63 0.62 -5.36
C SER A 42 0.56 0.44 -4.40
N ARG A 43 0.39 0.74 -3.10
CA ARG A 43 1.40 0.50 -2.05
C ARG A 43 1.83 -0.98 -1.96
N LYS A 44 0.95 -1.93 -2.30
CA LYS A 44 1.29 -3.37 -2.32
C LYS A 44 2.41 -3.68 -3.30
N THR A 45 2.47 -2.94 -4.42
CA THR A 45 3.61 -3.05 -5.34
C THR A 45 4.91 -2.59 -4.70
N LEU A 46 4.86 -1.56 -3.82
CA LEU A 46 6.04 -1.02 -3.16
C LEU A 46 6.66 -2.00 -2.15
N ILE A 47 5.83 -2.68 -1.36
CA ILE A 47 6.28 -3.60 -0.30
C ILE A 47 6.43 -5.06 -0.77
N ARG A 48 6.20 -5.33 -2.05
CA ARG A 48 6.30 -6.69 -2.59
C ARG A 48 7.68 -7.27 -2.34
N LEU A 49 7.72 -8.43 -1.70
CA LEU A 49 8.94 -9.18 -1.48
C LEU A 49 9.38 -9.88 -2.78
N THR A 50 10.60 -9.60 -3.20
CA THR A 50 11.26 -10.27 -4.33
C THR A 50 12.36 -11.18 -3.81
N PRO A 51 12.82 -12.18 -4.60
CA PRO A 51 13.92 -13.05 -4.17
C PRO A 51 15.17 -12.27 -3.73
N GLU A 52 15.46 -11.14 -4.38
CA GLU A 52 16.59 -10.27 -4.03
C GLU A 52 16.41 -9.64 -2.64
N ILE A 53 15.20 -9.18 -2.30
CA ILE A 53 14.88 -8.64 -0.98
C ILE A 53 14.94 -9.73 0.08
N MET A 54 14.35 -10.89 -0.20
CA MET A 54 14.34 -12.04 0.71
C MET A 54 15.74 -12.59 1.00
N GLY A 55 16.70 -12.38 0.09
CA GLY A 55 18.11 -12.70 0.28
C GLY A 55 18.88 -11.71 1.15
N THR A 56 18.30 -10.59 1.58
CA THR A 56 19.00 -9.59 2.41
C THR A 56 19.02 -9.99 3.89
N GLU A 57 20.09 -9.60 4.58
CA GLU A 57 20.24 -9.86 6.03
C GLU A 57 19.07 -9.24 6.83
N VAL A 58 18.70 -8.00 6.51
CA VAL A 58 17.60 -7.32 7.20
C VAL A 58 16.26 -8.04 7.05
N TYR A 59 15.98 -8.65 5.88
CA TYR A 59 14.79 -9.46 5.70
C TYR A 59 14.83 -10.71 6.58
N GLN A 60 15.95 -11.44 6.57
CA GLN A 60 16.12 -12.68 7.34
C GLN A 60 15.99 -12.43 8.84
N GLU A 61 16.50 -11.33 9.35
CA GLU A 61 16.33 -10.91 10.74
C GLU A 61 14.87 -10.61 11.07
N CYS A 62 14.17 -9.82 10.23
CA CYS A 62 12.76 -9.50 10.41
C CYS A 62 11.87 -10.75 10.31
N GLU A 63 12.16 -11.65 9.38
CA GLU A 63 11.45 -12.93 9.24
C GLU A 63 11.64 -13.81 10.49
N SER A 64 12.87 -13.94 10.97
CA SER A 64 13.18 -14.72 12.16
C SER A 64 12.47 -14.17 13.41
N TYR A 65 12.46 -12.86 13.57
CA TYR A 65 11.75 -12.19 14.67
C TYR A 65 10.26 -12.49 14.63
N ILE A 66 9.61 -12.32 13.47
CA ILE A 66 8.16 -12.60 13.33
C ILE A 66 7.90 -14.08 13.58
N TRP A 67 8.75 -14.97 13.06
CA TRP A 67 8.59 -16.39 13.27
C TRP A 67 8.67 -16.80 14.73
N GLU A 68 9.61 -16.21 15.49
CA GLU A 68 9.71 -16.40 16.93
C GLU A 68 8.42 -15.97 17.64
N LYS A 69 7.85 -14.82 17.25
CA LYS A 69 6.58 -14.33 17.82
C LYS A 69 5.40 -15.23 17.51
N ILE A 70 5.27 -15.73 16.29
CA ILE A 70 4.18 -16.63 15.88
C ILE A 70 4.25 -17.96 16.64
N THR A 71 5.47 -18.44 16.95
CA THR A 71 5.70 -19.71 17.64
C THR A 71 5.76 -19.60 19.16
N SER A 72 5.92 -18.38 19.68
CA SER A 72 5.92 -18.14 21.13
C SER A 72 4.53 -18.18 21.74
N THR A 73 4.45 -18.38 23.04
CA THR A 73 3.20 -18.32 23.82
C THR A 73 2.90 -16.92 24.38
N GLU A 74 3.77 -15.95 24.11
CA GLU A 74 3.58 -14.56 24.57
C GLU A 74 2.63 -13.81 23.62
N ASN A 75 1.56 -13.26 24.19
CA ASN A 75 0.40 -12.83 23.41
C ASN A 75 0.49 -11.44 22.79
N THR A 76 1.35 -10.53 23.30
CA THR A 76 1.42 -9.16 22.74
C THR A 76 2.78 -8.53 22.99
N GLU A 77 3.37 -7.98 21.95
CA GLU A 77 4.61 -7.22 22.04
C GLU A 77 4.53 -5.92 21.23
N ARG A 78 5.07 -4.87 21.80
CA ARG A 78 5.21 -3.60 21.11
C ARG A 78 6.42 -3.64 20.18
N LEU A 79 6.18 -3.33 18.91
CA LEU A 79 7.26 -3.15 17.95
C LEU A 79 7.92 -1.80 18.19
N GLU A 80 9.05 -1.80 18.91
CA GLU A 80 9.78 -0.57 19.24
C GLU A 80 11.29 -0.76 19.18
N GLY A 81 12.03 0.35 19.32
CA GLY A 81 13.48 0.35 19.35
C GLY A 81 14.09 -0.26 18.09
N ILE A 82 15.02 -1.19 18.30
CA ILE A 82 15.79 -1.80 17.21
C ILE A 82 14.93 -2.54 16.17
N TRP A 83 13.84 -3.16 16.59
CA TRP A 83 12.96 -3.89 15.67
C TRP A 83 12.13 -2.94 14.79
N PHE A 84 11.65 -1.83 15.34
CA PHE A 84 11.01 -0.80 14.54
C PHE A 84 11.97 -0.27 13.46
N ASP A 85 13.21 0.01 13.83
CA ASP A 85 14.23 0.51 12.90
C ASP A 85 14.59 -0.55 11.84
N LYS A 86 14.65 -1.83 12.19
CA LYS A 86 14.90 -2.93 11.24
C LYS A 86 13.75 -3.09 10.24
N PHE A 87 12.50 -3.06 10.68
CA PHE A 87 11.36 -3.12 9.77
C PHE A 87 11.24 -1.86 8.90
N LEU A 88 11.59 -0.69 9.43
CA LEU A 88 11.67 0.54 8.63
C LEU A 88 12.81 0.46 7.59
N ALA A 89 13.95 -0.11 7.96
CA ALA A 89 15.05 -0.37 7.03
C ALA A 89 14.61 -1.35 5.92
N LEU A 90 13.93 -2.44 6.27
CA LEU A 90 13.38 -3.39 5.30
C LEU A 90 12.35 -2.73 4.37
N LEU A 91 11.47 -1.88 4.91
CA LEU A 91 10.53 -1.11 4.11
C LEU A 91 11.27 -0.24 3.07
N ASN A 92 12.39 0.37 3.45
CA ASN A 92 13.19 1.17 2.54
C ASN A 92 13.99 0.32 1.53
N VAL A 93 14.40 -0.90 1.87
CA VAL A 93 14.95 -1.87 0.91
C VAL A 93 13.87 -2.25 -0.13
N CYS A 94 12.65 -2.54 0.30
CA CYS A 94 11.53 -2.79 -0.60
C CYS A 94 11.26 -1.57 -1.50
N ALA A 95 11.20 -0.36 -0.92
CA ALA A 95 10.99 0.87 -1.67
C ALA A 95 12.08 1.11 -2.72
N ALA A 96 13.35 0.91 -2.36
CA ALA A 96 14.48 1.08 -3.28
C ALA A 96 14.42 0.10 -4.46
N ASN A 97 14.01 -1.15 -4.21
CA ASN A 97 13.92 -2.20 -5.23
C ASN A 97 12.69 -2.01 -6.14
N ASN A 98 11.54 -1.72 -5.56
CA ASN A 98 10.25 -1.71 -6.25
C ASN A 98 9.81 -0.32 -6.74
N LYS A 99 10.55 0.76 -6.45
CA LYS A 99 10.17 2.15 -6.74
C LYS A 99 9.69 2.40 -8.18
N ASN A 100 10.37 1.81 -9.18
CA ASN A 100 10.02 2.01 -10.58
C ASN A 100 8.74 1.25 -10.97
N ALA A 101 8.54 0.05 -10.43
CA ALA A 101 7.30 -0.71 -10.60
C ALA A 101 6.13 0.05 -9.96
N PHE A 102 6.33 0.57 -8.74
CA PHE A 102 5.35 1.34 -8.00
C PHE A 102 4.89 2.61 -8.75
N VAL A 103 5.84 3.45 -9.20
CA VAL A 103 5.46 4.65 -9.96
C VAL A 103 4.86 4.31 -11.32
N SER A 104 5.33 3.24 -11.98
CA SER A 104 4.75 2.78 -13.25
C SER A 104 3.31 2.31 -13.05
N ASP A 105 3.02 1.65 -11.92
CA ASP A 105 1.68 1.23 -11.55
C ASP A 105 0.73 2.42 -11.34
N ILE A 106 1.17 3.48 -10.64
CA ILE A 106 0.36 4.70 -10.42
C ILE A 106 0.03 5.40 -11.75
N PHE A 107 1.02 5.50 -12.65
CA PHE A 107 0.90 6.28 -13.87
C PHE A 107 0.39 5.46 -15.07
N ASN A 108 0.14 4.16 -14.91
CA ASN A 108 -0.21 3.23 -16.00
C ASN A 108 0.72 3.33 -17.22
N LYS A 109 1.99 3.58 -16.98
CA LYS A 109 3.03 3.67 -18.01
C LYS A 109 4.40 3.48 -17.39
N LYS A 110 5.37 3.06 -18.19
CA LYS A 110 6.74 2.91 -17.72
C LYS A 110 7.29 4.25 -17.23
N MET A 111 7.60 4.31 -15.93
CA MET A 111 8.11 5.47 -15.22
C MET A 111 9.34 5.10 -14.40
N GLN A 112 10.19 6.09 -14.12
CA GLN A 112 11.36 5.92 -13.28
C GLN A 112 11.41 7.01 -12.21
N ILE A 113 11.98 6.65 -11.06
CA ILE A 113 12.29 7.54 -9.94
C ILE A 113 13.69 7.17 -9.43
N GLY A 114 14.55 8.16 -9.24
CA GLY A 114 15.94 7.93 -8.83
C GLY A 114 16.02 7.39 -7.40
N LYS A 115 15.38 8.05 -6.45
CA LYS A 115 15.32 7.64 -5.04
C LYS A 115 13.91 7.80 -4.47
N LEU A 116 13.48 6.80 -3.71
CA LEU A 116 12.29 6.87 -2.85
C LEU A 116 12.67 6.32 -1.48
N GLU A 117 12.52 7.12 -0.46
CA GLU A 117 12.81 6.77 0.93
C GLU A 117 11.65 7.24 1.80
N LEU A 118 11.25 6.40 2.73
CA LEU A 118 10.16 6.63 3.67
C LEU A 118 10.73 6.78 5.07
N GLN A 119 10.22 7.76 5.80
CA GLN A 119 10.53 7.97 7.21
C GLN A 119 9.22 7.94 7.99
N ILE A 120 9.20 7.19 9.07
CA ILE A 120 8.06 7.06 9.97
C ILE A 120 8.53 7.48 11.36
N ALA A 121 7.79 8.37 12.00
CA ALA A 121 8.15 8.82 13.33
C ALA A 121 8.08 7.66 14.34
N GLN A 122 9.11 7.50 15.16
CA GLN A 122 9.20 6.43 16.17
C GLN A 122 8.15 6.51 17.29
N ASN A 123 7.42 7.62 17.39
CA ASN A 123 6.30 7.76 18.33
C ASN A 123 5.04 7.02 17.90
N GLN A 124 5.03 6.44 16.71
CA GLN A 124 3.94 5.57 16.27
C GLN A 124 3.99 4.25 17.05
N ARG A 125 2.84 3.86 17.57
CA ARG A 125 2.70 2.61 18.30
C ARG A 125 2.19 1.53 17.36
N ILE A 126 2.95 0.45 17.27
CA ILE A 126 2.57 -0.78 16.59
C ILE A 126 2.71 -1.90 17.61
N ASP A 127 1.62 -2.61 17.86
CA ASP A 127 1.63 -3.78 18.73
C ASP A 127 1.40 -5.03 17.86
N ILE A 128 2.25 -6.04 18.01
CA ILE A 128 2.09 -7.35 17.36
C ILE A 128 1.56 -8.31 18.42
N SER A 129 0.42 -8.94 18.17
CA SER A 129 -0.13 -9.97 19.03
C SER A 129 -0.46 -11.23 18.26
N VAL A 130 -0.36 -12.38 18.93
CA VAL A 130 -0.80 -13.67 18.41
C VAL A 130 -1.85 -14.20 19.37
N GLU A 131 -3.04 -14.48 18.86
CA GLU A 131 -4.18 -14.90 19.66
C GLU A 131 -4.70 -16.25 19.19
N ASP A 132 -5.06 -17.13 20.12
CA ASP A 132 -5.77 -18.36 19.82
C ASP A 132 -7.23 -18.04 19.50
N ILE A 133 -7.71 -18.50 18.35
CA ILE A 133 -9.09 -18.27 17.94
C ILE A 133 -9.83 -19.60 17.83
N VAL A 134 -10.85 -19.75 18.64
CA VAL A 134 -11.82 -20.85 18.53
C VAL A 134 -13.00 -20.34 17.74
N TYR A 135 -12.99 -20.47 16.41
CA TYR A 135 -14.17 -20.22 15.59
C TYR A 135 -15.03 -21.50 15.50
N ALA A 136 -16.12 -21.53 16.24
CA ALA A 136 -17.20 -22.48 16.01
C ALA A 136 -18.11 -21.93 14.89
N HIS A 137 -17.77 -22.14 13.62
CA HIS A 137 -18.71 -21.90 12.52
C HIS A 137 -19.73 -23.05 12.43
N LYS A 138 -20.94 -22.78 12.89
CA LYS A 138 -22.04 -23.76 12.95
C LYS A 138 -22.74 -24.06 11.62
N ASN A 139 -22.40 -23.45 10.50
CA ASN A 139 -23.18 -23.62 9.26
C ASN A 139 -22.37 -23.45 7.96
N ARG A 140 -21.37 -24.30 7.68
CA ARG A 140 -20.95 -24.60 6.29
C ARG A 140 -20.06 -25.84 6.26
N GLN A 141 -20.19 -26.64 5.19
CA GLN A 141 -19.59 -27.99 5.04
C GLN A 141 -18.06 -28.02 4.84
N GLU A 142 -17.35 -26.91 5.04
CA GLU A 142 -15.89 -26.86 5.07
C GLU A 142 -15.46 -26.00 6.27
N THR A 143 -15.21 -26.66 7.38
CA THR A 143 -14.60 -26.04 8.56
C THR A 143 -13.08 -25.98 8.36
N LYS A 144 -12.56 -24.91 7.76
CA LYS A 144 -11.16 -24.55 7.98
C LYS A 144 -11.07 -24.06 9.42
N GLN A 145 -10.44 -24.82 10.27
CA GLN A 145 -10.23 -24.49 11.66
C GLN A 145 -8.91 -23.71 11.75
N TYR A 146 -9.00 -22.39 11.83
CA TYR A 146 -7.83 -21.57 12.12
C TYR A 146 -7.57 -21.63 13.62
N GLU A 147 -6.35 -21.97 14.02
CA GLU A 147 -5.99 -22.08 15.42
C GLU A 147 -5.51 -20.75 16.00
N LYS A 148 -4.90 -19.89 15.19
CA LYS A 148 -4.29 -18.64 15.63
C LYS A 148 -4.50 -17.50 14.63
N VAL A 149 -4.45 -16.27 15.13
CA VAL A 149 -4.39 -15.03 14.33
C VAL A 149 -3.25 -14.17 14.82
N MET A 150 -2.43 -13.69 13.90
CA MET A 150 -1.50 -12.60 14.15
C MET A 150 -2.21 -11.26 13.87
N TRP A 151 -2.22 -10.39 14.85
CA TRP A 151 -2.69 -9.02 14.73
C TRP A 151 -1.51 -8.06 14.76
N VAL A 152 -1.53 -7.08 13.87
CA VAL A 152 -0.65 -5.92 13.92
C VAL A 152 -1.54 -4.71 14.17
N ASN A 153 -1.61 -4.26 15.41
CA ASN A 153 -2.50 -3.20 15.88
C ASN A 153 -1.78 -1.85 15.86
N LEU A 154 -2.50 -0.80 15.47
CA LEU A 154 -1.99 0.56 15.38
C LEU A 154 -2.56 1.44 16.49
N ALA A 155 -1.75 2.39 17.00
CA ALA A 155 -2.25 3.42 17.91
C ALA A 155 -3.30 4.29 17.21
N GLY A 156 -4.46 4.42 17.83
CA GLY A 156 -5.57 5.22 17.27
C GLY A 156 -6.71 4.38 16.69
N GLY A 157 -6.60 3.08 16.79
CA GLY A 157 -7.61 2.13 16.32
C GLY A 157 -7.36 1.67 14.89
N GLY A 158 -7.68 0.43 14.65
CA GLY A 158 -7.40 -0.28 13.41
C GLY A 158 -6.17 -1.19 13.54
N GLY A 159 -6.12 -2.17 12.68
CA GLY A 159 -5.03 -3.13 12.62
C GLY A 159 -5.17 -4.02 11.39
N VAL A 160 -4.13 -4.76 11.11
CA VAL A 160 -4.11 -5.77 10.06
C VAL A 160 -4.05 -7.13 10.74
N GLY A 161 -5.05 -7.97 10.49
CA GLY A 161 -5.11 -9.34 11.02
C GLY A 161 -4.79 -10.36 9.93
N MET A 162 -4.01 -11.38 10.27
CA MET A 162 -3.69 -12.49 9.39
C MET A 162 -3.91 -13.81 10.10
N PHE A 163 -4.74 -14.67 9.51
CA PHE A 163 -4.96 -16.01 10.03
C PHE A 163 -3.69 -16.84 9.85
N ILE A 164 -3.37 -17.62 10.88
CA ILE A 164 -2.24 -18.57 10.86
C ILE A 164 -2.84 -19.96 10.59
N ASP A 165 -2.62 -20.50 9.41
CA ASP A 165 -2.97 -21.87 9.06
C ASP A 165 -1.72 -22.66 8.62
N GLU A 166 -1.84 -23.98 8.51
CA GLU A 166 -0.74 -24.86 8.14
C GLU A 166 -0.18 -24.54 6.73
N GLU A 167 -1.00 -24.03 5.81
CA GLU A 167 -0.55 -23.65 4.47
C GLU A 167 0.21 -22.32 4.51
N LEU A 168 -0.28 -21.36 5.28
CA LEU A 168 0.37 -20.05 5.47
C LEU A 168 1.65 -20.14 6.27
N LEU A 169 1.80 -21.14 7.17
CA LEU A 169 3.07 -21.40 7.87
C LEU A 169 4.22 -21.71 6.91
N LYS A 170 3.92 -22.12 5.66
CA LYS A 170 4.92 -22.36 4.61
C LYS A 170 5.40 -21.07 3.93
N ASP A 171 4.60 -20.01 3.97
CA ASP A 171 4.91 -18.72 3.34
C ASP A 171 5.16 -17.64 4.40
N ARG A 172 6.32 -17.72 5.03
CA ARG A 172 6.73 -16.77 6.09
C ARG A 172 6.79 -15.32 5.62
N GLY A 173 7.02 -15.10 4.33
CA GLY A 173 7.08 -13.77 3.74
C GLY A 173 5.79 -12.98 3.94
N LYS A 174 4.64 -13.63 3.93
CA LYS A 174 3.35 -12.95 4.15
C LYS A 174 3.22 -12.29 5.50
N TYR A 175 3.80 -12.90 6.54
CA TYR A 175 3.78 -12.30 7.90
C TYR A 175 4.65 -11.04 7.95
N VAL A 176 5.80 -11.05 7.26
CA VAL A 176 6.67 -9.88 7.13
C VAL A 176 5.93 -8.78 6.34
N GLU A 177 5.30 -9.11 5.20
CA GLU A 177 4.50 -8.17 4.41
C GLU A 177 3.39 -7.51 5.25
N THR A 178 2.73 -8.27 6.13
CA THR A 178 1.68 -7.74 7.03
C THR A 178 2.23 -6.64 7.95
N VAL A 179 3.43 -6.82 8.50
CA VAL A 179 4.07 -5.78 9.33
C VAL A 179 4.47 -4.57 8.50
N LEU A 180 5.00 -4.78 7.28
CA LEU A 180 5.31 -3.68 6.37
C LEU A 180 4.05 -2.91 5.95
N GLU A 181 2.94 -3.61 5.75
CA GLU A 181 1.64 -2.98 5.46
C GLU A 181 1.18 -2.10 6.64
N ALA A 182 1.34 -2.59 7.88
CA ALA A 182 1.01 -1.83 9.08
C ALA A 182 1.91 -0.58 9.25
N LEU A 183 3.20 -0.66 8.93
CA LEU A 183 4.08 0.51 8.90
C LEU A 183 3.61 1.56 7.89
N LEU A 184 3.18 1.14 6.70
CA LEU A 184 2.58 2.06 5.72
C LEU A 184 1.23 2.63 6.19
N GLU A 185 0.44 1.86 6.94
CA GLU A 185 -0.78 2.39 7.58
C GLU A 185 -0.45 3.45 8.63
N CYS A 186 0.62 3.27 9.42
CA CYS A 186 1.09 4.31 10.35
C CYS A 186 1.45 5.59 9.62
N TRP A 187 2.14 5.50 8.48
CA TRP A 187 2.43 6.65 7.63
C TRP A 187 1.15 7.33 7.13
N ARG A 188 0.12 6.51 6.84
CA ARG A 188 -1.22 6.96 6.41
C ARG A 188 -2.09 7.48 7.55
N GLY A 189 -1.70 7.35 8.80
CA GLY A 189 -2.53 7.61 9.99
C GLY A 189 -3.23 8.98 10.04
N PHE A 190 -2.79 9.96 9.24
CA PHE A 190 -3.50 11.22 9.03
C PHE A 190 -4.67 11.10 8.04
N PHE A 191 -4.74 10.04 7.26
CA PHE A 191 -5.78 9.76 6.27
C PHE A 191 -6.71 8.63 6.73
N ALA A 192 -6.73 8.35 8.04
CA ALA A 192 -7.49 7.26 8.65
C ALA A 192 -9.00 7.44 8.42
N GLY A 193 -9.47 6.76 7.44
CA GLY A 193 -10.84 6.49 7.10
C GLY A 193 -10.82 5.39 6.06
N GLU A 194 -11.53 4.33 6.33
CA GLU A 194 -11.60 3.14 5.48
C GLU A 194 -11.77 3.51 4.00
N ASN A 195 -10.82 3.09 3.18
CA ASN A 195 -10.93 2.92 1.72
C ASN A 195 -11.21 4.12 0.80
N ASN A 196 -11.28 5.36 1.28
CA ASN A 196 -11.75 6.47 0.46
C ASN A 196 -10.73 7.61 0.31
N VAL A 197 -9.50 7.29 -0.08
CA VAL A 197 -8.59 8.36 -0.55
C VAL A 197 -9.04 8.80 -1.93
N ILE A 198 -9.66 9.99 -1.99
CA ILE A 198 -10.17 10.57 -3.22
C ILE A 198 -9.11 11.50 -3.80
N PHE A 199 -8.73 11.23 -5.04
CA PHE A 199 -7.92 12.15 -5.84
C PHE A 199 -8.82 13.07 -6.66
N LEU A 200 -8.69 14.37 -6.46
CA LEU A 200 -9.40 15.36 -7.27
C LEU A 200 -8.41 15.99 -8.28
N PRO A 201 -8.48 15.62 -9.56
CA PRO A 201 -7.59 16.19 -10.57
C PRO A 201 -7.86 17.69 -10.76
N SER A 202 -6.83 18.45 -11.13
CA SER A 202 -6.96 19.89 -11.41
C SER A 202 -7.96 20.19 -12.53
N SER A 203 -8.07 19.31 -13.52
CA SER A 203 -9.01 19.38 -14.65
C SER A 203 -10.37 18.72 -14.38
N ARG A 204 -10.76 18.59 -13.09
CA ARG A 204 -11.99 17.88 -12.69
C ARG A 204 -13.26 18.36 -13.41
N THR A 205 -13.37 19.66 -13.70
CA THR A 205 -14.52 20.22 -14.43
C THR A 205 -14.63 19.64 -15.84
N GLY A 206 -13.50 19.52 -16.56
CA GLY A 206 -13.47 18.88 -17.88
C GLY A 206 -13.88 17.42 -17.81
N PHE A 207 -13.44 16.67 -16.79
CA PHE A 207 -13.85 15.29 -16.59
C PHE A 207 -15.33 15.13 -16.28
N VAL A 208 -15.91 16.04 -15.48
CA VAL A 208 -17.34 16.05 -15.18
C VAL A 208 -18.15 16.29 -16.46
N LEU A 209 -17.76 17.27 -17.26
CA LEU A 209 -18.45 17.61 -18.52
C LEU A 209 -18.34 16.50 -19.59
N SER A 210 -17.23 15.78 -19.60
CA SER A 210 -16.95 14.69 -20.55
C SER A 210 -17.26 13.30 -19.98
N LYS A 211 -17.96 13.20 -18.87
CA LYS A 211 -18.19 11.96 -18.11
C LYS A 211 -18.58 10.78 -19.00
N ASN A 212 -19.67 10.94 -19.77
CA ASN A 212 -20.23 9.84 -20.56
C ASN A 212 -19.26 9.33 -21.65
N MET A 213 -18.48 10.23 -22.24
CA MET A 213 -17.49 9.88 -23.27
C MET A 213 -16.29 9.13 -22.67
N LEU A 214 -15.81 9.60 -21.52
CA LEU A 214 -14.63 9.03 -20.85
C LEU A 214 -14.95 7.70 -20.16
N THR A 215 -16.17 7.52 -19.66
CA THR A 215 -16.61 6.29 -19.01
C THR A 215 -16.49 5.08 -19.93
N ASN A 216 -16.96 5.20 -21.16
CA ASN A 216 -16.89 4.10 -22.13
C ASN A 216 -15.45 3.67 -22.39
N GLN A 217 -14.52 4.62 -22.55
CA GLN A 217 -13.10 4.32 -22.75
C GLN A 217 -12.46 3.64 -21.53
N VAL A 218 -12.82 4.06 -20.32
CA VAL A 218 -12.30 3.43 -19.08
C VAL A 218 -12.85 2.02 -18.91
N TYR A 219 -14.10 1.78 -19.23
CA TYR A 219 -14.71 0.44 -19.17
C TYR A 219 -14.10 -0.51 -20.20
N GLU A 220 -13.93 -0.09 -21.46
CA GLU A 220 -13.28 -0.90 -22.49
C GLU A 220 -11.85 -1.31 -22.09
N ASN A 221 -11.07 -0.37 -21.57
CA ASN A 221 -9.72 -0.64 -21.09
C ASN A 221 -9.68 -1.49 -19.80
N SER A 222 -10.70 -1.42 -18.94
CA SER A 222 -10.77 -2.21 -17.71
C SER A 222 -11.19 -3.66 -17.97
N PHE A 223 -12.03 -3.92 -18.95
CA PHE A 223 -12.42 -5.28 -19.36
C PHE A 223 -11.21 -6.07 -19.88
N ASN A 224 -10.29 -5.41 -20.57
CA ASN A 224 -9.08 -6.02 -21.07
C ASN A 224 -8.06 -6.40 -19.95
N MET A 225 -8.18 -5.84 -18.74
CA MET A 225 -7.30 -6.16 -17.60
C MET A 225 -7.59 -7.54 -16.95
N PHE A 226 -8.69 -8.19 -17.27
CA PHE A 226 -9.07 -9.49 -16.69
C PHE A 226 -8.79 -10.69 -17.61
N SER A 227 -8.33 -10.46 -18.84
CA SER A 227 -7.88 -11.53 -19.74
C SER A 227 -6.38 -11.69 -19.66
N ASN A 228 -5.89 -12.92 -19.44
CA ASN A 228 -4.47 -13.25 -19.32
C ASN A 228 -3.64 -13.03 -20.60
N ASP A 229 -4.25 -12.56 -21.69
CA ASP A 229 -3.64 -12.31 -23.00
C ASP A 229 -3.77 -10.84 -23.43
N VAL A 230 -3.50 -9.89 -22.53
CA VAL A 230 -3.71 -8.47 -22.82
C VAL A 230 -2.53 -7.90 -23.58
N PRO A 231 -2.71 -7.38 -24.82
CA PRO A 231 -1.75 -6.45 -25.39
C PRO A 231 -1.66 -5.22 -24.46
N GLU A 232 -0.45 -4.75 -24.16
CA GLU A 232 -0.18 -3.54 -23.40
C GLU A 232 -0.81 -2.31 -24.09
N ILE A 233 -2.14 -2.12 -23.96
CA ILE A 233 -2.76 -0.87 -24.36
C ILE A 233 -2.55 0.10 -23.20
N PRO A 234 -1.67 1.09 -23.35
CA PRO A 234 -1.43 2.03 -22.26
C PRO A 234 -2.71 2.77 -21.95
N SER A 235 -3.17 2.72 -20.72
CA SER A 235 -4.27 3.59 -20.29
C SER A 235 -3.83 5.05 -20.42
N TYR A 236 -4.63 5.87 -21.08
CA TYR A 236 -4.36 7.31 -21.22
C TYR A 236 -4.42 8.05 -19.88
N PHE A 237 -4.99 7.42 -18.85
CA PHE A 237 -5.18 8.02 -17.54
C PHE A 237 -4.34 7.32 -16.47
N THR A 238 -3.85 8.12 -15.54
CA THR A 238 -3.22 7.61 -14.33
C THR A 238 -4.25 6.98 -13.40
N LYS A 239 -3.86 6.03 -12.55
CA LYS A 239 -4.77 5.38 -11.60
C LYS A 239 -5.53 6.36 -10.70
N PRO A 240 -4.94 7.46 -10.18
CA PRO A 240 -5.68 8.48 -9.44
C PRO A 240 -6.85 9.08 -10.25
N VAL A 241 -6.63 9.37 -11.52
CA VAL A 241 -7.68 9.91 -12.42
C VAL A 241 -8.76 8.86 -12.68
N ILE A 242 -8.39 7.61 -12.91
CA ILE A 242 -9.34 6.50 -13.08
C ILE A 242 -10.19 6.32 -11.81
N SER A 243 -9.59 6.40 -10.64
CA SER A 243 -10.31 6.34 -9.36
C SER A 243 -11.33 7.45 -9.22
N PHE A 244 -10.99 8.68 -9.64
CA PHE A 244 -11.92 9.80 -9.68
C PHE A 244 -13.08 9.58 -10.67
N LEU A 245 -12.80 9.07 -11.86
CA LEU A 245 -13.85 8.77 -12.86
C LEU A 245 -14.81 7.69 -12.37
N LYS A 246 -14.32 6.65 -11.70
CA LYS A 246 -15.17 5.62 -11.06
C LYS A 246 -16.08 6.24 -9.99
N LEU A 247 -15.57 7.16 -9.17
CA LEU A 247 -16.37 7.87 -8.18
C LEU A 247 -17.49 8.68 -8.84
N LEU A 248 -17.18 9.41 -9.91
CA LEU A 248 -18.19 10.19 -10.67
C LEU A 248 -19.31 9.32 -11.22
N ASN A 249 -19.01 8.10 -11.65
CA ASN A 249 -20.01 7.16 -12.16
C ASN A 249 -20.96 6.70 -11.06
N ASN A 250 -20.43 6.34 -9.90
CA ASN A 250 -21.23 5.86 -8.77
C ASN A 250 -22.18 6.93 -8.21
N ILE A 251 -21.86 8.22 -8.36
CA ILE A 251 -22.73 9.33 -7.93
C ILE A 251 -23.92 9.54 -8.88
N GLY A 252 -23.81 9.12 -10.14
CA GLY A 252 -24.86 9.33 -11.15
C GLY A 252 -25.91 8.23 -11.23
N GLU A 253 -25.76 7.14 -10.47
CA GLU A 253 -26.69 5.98 -10.46
C GLU A 253 -27.64 5.98 -9.25
N LYS A 254 -27.68 7.04 -8.47
CA LYS A 254 -28.64 7.30 -7.39
C LYS A 254 -29.58 8.41 -7.78
#